data_76820e9881c1b2d897d53bc694b2d7bb
#
_entry.id   76820e9881c1b2d897d53bc694b2d7bb
#
_cell.length_a   1.000
_cell.length_b   1.000
_cell.length_c   1.000
_cell.angle_alpha   90.00
_cell.angle_beta   90.00
_cell.angle_gamma   90.00
#
_symmetry.space_group_name_H-M   'P 1'
#
loop_
_entity.id
_entity.type
_entity.pdbx_description
1 polymer ?
#
loop_
_entity_poly.entity_id
_entity_poly.type
_entity_poly.pdbx_seq_one_letter_code
_entity_poly.pdbx_strand_id
1 'polypeptide(L)'
;MLGNILSVVVHAANIHDTKSGILTAKAAKKNYPSIQGFCGDAGYRGTFVSDIRQQLGLYVDISEKIKPHEWEKLPWRWVVERTLSWLNHSRRLSKDYEISILSAQAFVKISHLHTLLKHL
;
A
#
# COMPACT_ATOMS: atom_id res chain seq x y z
N MET A 1 -14.21 4.43 0.92
CA MET A 1 -12.98 3.64 1.17
C MET A 1 -12.72 3.55 2.66
N LEU A 2 -12.63 2.34 3.19
CA LEU A 2 -12.52 2.09 4.64
C LEU A 2 -11.07 2.04 5.15
N GLY A 3 -10.09 1.97 4.27
CA GLY A 3 -8.69 1.86 4.63
C GLY A 3 -8.25 0.43 5.01
N ASN A 4 -8.99 -0.57 4.57
CA ASN A 4 -8.63 -1.96 4.81
C ASN A 4 -7.49 -2.40 3.89
N ILE A 5 -6.56 -3.18 4.45
CA ILE A 5 -5.45 -3.76 3.69
C ILE A 5 -5.98 -4.90 2.82
N LEU A 6 -5.79 -4.82 1.52
CA LEU A 6 -6.18 -5.86 0.57
C LEU A 6 -5.06 -6.86 0.30
N SER A 7 -3.83 -6.39 0.27
CA SER A 7 -2.65 -7.22 0.01
C SER A 7 -1.41 -6.62 0.66
N VAL A 8 -0.49 -7.48 1.08
CA VAL A 8 0.77 -7.08 1.69
C VAL A 8 1.90 -7.86 1.04
N VAL A 9 2.93 -7.15 0.60
CA VAL A 9 4.20 -7.71 0.14
C VAL A 9 5.33 -7.02 0.90
N VAL A 10 6.21 -7.80 1.49
CA VAL A 10 7.41 -7.29 2.15
C VAL A 10 8.63 -7.69 1.32
N HIS A 11 9.53 -6.77 1.09
CA HIS A 11 10.75 -6.99 0.30
C HIS A 11 11.95 -6.34 0.99
N ALA A 12 13.15 -6.70 0.54
CA ALA A 12 14.38 -6.10 1.04
C ALA A 12 14.43 -4.60 0.71
N ALA A 13 14.98 -3.80 1.61
CA ALA A 13 15.01 -2.33 1.47
C ALA A 13 15.81 -1.83 0.27
N ASN A 14 16.69 -2.66 -0.31
CA ASN A 14 17.46 -2.32 -1.51
C ASN A 14 16.65 -2.46 -2.82
N ILE A 15 15.45 -3.04 -2.77
CA ILE A 15 14.57 -3.15 -3.93
C ILE A 15 13.72 -1.87 -4.01
N HIS A 16 13.73 -1.24 -5.19
CA HIS A 16 12.96 -0.02 -5.41
C HIS A 16 11.44 -0.31 -5.37
N ASP A 17 10.67 0.56 -4.75
CA ASP A 17 9.22 0.39 -4.56
C ASP A 17 8.46 0.22 -5.87
N THR A 18 8.90 0.86 -6.95
CA THR A 18 8.26 0.71 -8.27
C THR A 18 8.36 -0.71 -8.81
N LYS A 19 9.46 -1.41 -8.53
CA LYS A 19 9.64 -2.80 -8.96
C LYS A 19 8.81 -3.78 -8.14
N SER A 20 8.70 -3.55 -6.86
CA SER A 20 7.90 -4.41 -5.96
C SER A 20 6.42 -4.08 -5.97
N GLY A 21 6.06 -2.84 -6.28
CA GLY A 21 4.67 -2.39 -6.36
C GLY A 21 3.83 -3.19 -7.35
N ILE A 22 4.41 -3.60 -8.48
CA ILE A 22 3.71 -4.44 -9.46
C ILE A 22 3.33 -5.81 -8.87
N LEU A 23 4.16 -6.38 -8.03
CA LEU A 23 3.88 -7.66 -7.36
C LEU A 23 2.69 -7.52 -6.39
N THR A 24 2.65 -6.44 -5.63
CA THR A 24 1.54 -6.12 -4.73
C THR A 24 0.24 -5.91 -5.50
N ALA A 25 0.30 -5.17 -6.60
CA ALA A 25 -0.85 -4.91 -7.45
C ALA A 25 -1.40 -6.19 -8.10
N LYS A 26 -0.53 -7.07 -8.59
CA LYS A 26 -0.93 -8.37 -9.14
C LYS A 26 -1.60 -9.25 -8.09
N ALA A 27 -1.04 -9.31 -6.88
CA ALA A 27 -1.63 -10.08 -5.80
C ALA A 27 -3.01 -9.54 -5.40
N ALA A 28 -3.16 -8.22 -5.31
CA ALA A 28 -4.44 -7.59 -5.02
C ALA A 28 -5.48 -7.88 -6.10
N LYS A 29 -5.12 -7.74 -7.37
CA LYS A 29 -6.03 -8.02 -8.50
C LYS A 29 -6.44 -9.48 -8.58
N LYS A 30 -5.53 -10.40 -8.27
CA LYS A 30 -5.81 -11.83 -8.23
C LYS A 30 -6.86 -12.16 -7.17
N ASN A 31 -6.73 -11.57 -5.98
CA ASN A 31 -7.65 -11.81 -4.87
C ASN A 31 -8.98 -11.05 -5.01
N TYR A 32 -8.94 -9.89 -5.65
CA TYR A 32 -10.07 -8.99 -5.81
C TYR A 32 -10.23 -8.56 -7.27
N PRO A 33 -10.79 -9.41 -8.15
CA PRO A 33 -10.91 -9.12 -9.58
C PRO A 33 -11.71 -7.87 -9.92
N SER A 34 -12.52 -7.36 -8.99
CA SER A 34 -13.32 -6.15 -9.17
C SER A 34 -12.52 -4.85 -9.13
N ILE A 35 -11.23 -4.89 -8.79
CA ILE A 35 -10.38 -3.70 -8.79
C ILE A 35 -10.31 -3.13 -10.20
N GLN A 36 -10.59 -1.82 -10.34
CA GLN A 36 -10.62 -1.10 -11.61
C GLN A 36 -9.39 -0.22 -11.83
N GLY A 37 -8.67 0.15 -10.78
CA GLY A 37 -7.50 0.99 -10.87
C GLY A 37 -6.77 1.11 -9.54
N PHE A 38 -5.64 1.79 -9.56
CA PHE A 38 -4.81 2.03 -8.39
C PHE A 38 -4.51 3.51 -8.24
N CYS A 39 -4.26 3.92 -7.01
CA CYS A 39 -3.71 5.24 -6.70
C CYS A 39 -2.33 5.06 -6.06
N GLY A 40 -1.40 5.90 -6.45
CA GLY A 40 -0.05 5.92 -5.89
C GLY A 40 0.46 7.32 -5.68
N ASP A 41 1.52 7.47 -4.92
CA ASP A 41 2.20 8.75 -4.77
C ASP A 41 3.17 9.01 -5.94
N ALA A 42 3.83 10.17 -5.91
CA ALA A 42 4.74 10.58 -6.99
C ALA A 42 5.94 9.64 -7.18
N GLY A 43 6.31 8.86 -6.17
CA GLY A 43 7.38 7.87 -6.26
C GLY A 43 7.09 6.71 -7.19
N TYR A 44 5.82 6.47 -7.52
CA TYR A 44 5.40 5.40 -8.42
C TYR A 44 5.24 5.82 -9.88
N ARG A 45 5.66 7.01 -10.24
CA ARG A 45 5.67 7.44 -11.65
C ARG A 45 6.61 6.58 -12.50
N GLY A 46 6.31 6.50 -13.78
CA GLY A 46 7.17 5.82 -14.76
C GLY A 46 6.84 4.35 -14.91
N THR A 47 7.78 3.47 -14.57
CA THR A 47 7.68 2.03 -14.86
C THR A 47 6.49 1.37 -14.19
N PHE A 48 6.13 1.75 -12.98
CA PHE A 48 4.96 1.19 -12.30
C PHE A 48 3.67 1.43 -13.08
N VAL A 49 3.45 2.66 -13.53
CA VAL A 49 2.25 3.01 -14.32
C VAL A 49 2.21 2.23 -15.63
N SER A 50 3.34 2.15 -16.33
CA SER A 50 3.46 1.40 -17.60
C SER A 50 3.22 -0.08 -17.39
N ASP A 51 3.81 -0.69 -16.37
CA ASP A 51 3.69 -2.11 -16.07
C ASP A 51 2.27 -2.50 -15.69
N ILE A 52 1.60 -1.69 -14.87
CA ILE A 52 0.19 -1.92 -14.51
C ILE A 52 -0.70 -1.89 -15.74
N ARG A 53 -0.48 -0.91 -16.63
CA ARG A 53 -1.25 -0.79 -17.87
C ARG A 53 -1.02 -1.97 -18.81
N GLN A 54 0.23 -2.40 -18.99
CA GLN A 54 0.58 -3.50 -19.88
C GLN A 54 0.19 -4.87 -19.35
N GLN A 55 0.39 -5.12 -18.07
CA GLN A 55 0.21 -6.45 -17.48
C GLN A 55 -1.18 -6.70 -16.93
N LEU A 56 -1.84 -5.66 -16.40
CA LEU A 56 -3.15 -5.76 -15.79
C LEU A 56 -4.26 -5.04 -16.56
N GLY A 57 -3.91 -4.18 -17.50
CA GLY A 57 -4.89 -3.39 -18.26
C GLY A 57 -5.63 -2.36 -17.40
N LEU A 58 -5.05 -1.95 -16.27
CA LEU A 58 -5.65 -1.01 -15.33
C LEU A 58 -4.96 0.35 -15.41
N TYR A 59 -5.67 1.39 -14.98
CA TYR A 59 -5.08 2.73 -14.87
C TYR A 59 -4.49 2.95 -13.46
N VAL A 60 -3.54 3.87 -13.40
CA VAL A 60 -2.93 4.32 -12.14
C VAL A 60 -3.07 5.82 -12.04
N ASP A 61 -3.66 6.30 -10.95
CA ASP A 61 -3.74 7.71 -10.63
C ASP A 61 -2.59 8.07 -9.69
N ILE A 62 -1.72 8.98 -10.12
CA ILE A 62 -0.58 9.42 -9.35
C ILE A 62 -0.90 10.75 -8.67
N SER A 63 -0.88 10.74 -7.34
CA SER A 63 -1.03 11.95 -6.54
C SER A 63 0.19 12.85 -6.70
N GLU A 64 -0.03 14.06 -7.18
CA GLU A 64 1.03 15.06 -7.24
C GLU A 64 1.28 15.69 -5.87
N LYS A 65 2.54 16.07 -5.61
CA LYS A 65 2.85 16.88 -4.44
C LYS A 65 2.13 18.22 -4.54
N ILE A 66 1.44 18.59 -3.48
CA ILE A 66 0.85 19.93 -3.36
C ILE A 66 1.98 20.95 -3.41
N LYS A 67 1.85 21.96 -4.26
CA LYS A 67 2.78 23.09 -4.27
C LYS A 67 2.77 23.79 -2.91
N PRO A 68 3.91 24.36 -2.43
CA PRO A 68 4.00 24.93 -1.07
C PRO A 68 2.95 25.99 -0.71
N HIS A 69 2.29 26.57 -1.69
CA HIS A 69 1.29 27.63 -1.53
C HIS A 69 -0.15 27.18 -1.74
N GLU A 70 -0.38 25.91 -2.05
CA GLU A 70 -1.71 25.35 -2.28
C GLU A 70 -2.07 24.35 -1.19
N TRP A 71 -3.10 24.65 -0.41
CA TRP A 71 -3.64 23.78 0.62
C TRP A 71 -4.80 22.97 0.06
N GLU A 72 -4.53 21.85 -0.57
CA GLU A 72 -5.55 20.88 -0.93
C GLU A 72 -5.29 19.55 -0.22
N LYS A 73 -6.31 19.05 0.47
CA LYS A 73 -6.30 17.64 0.90
C LYS A 73 -6.40 16.78 -0.34
N LEU A 74 -5.35 16.03 -0.64
CA LEU A 74 -5.42 15.00 -1.66
C LEU A 74 -6.46 13.96 -1.26
N PRO A 75 -7.46 13.68 -2.14
CA PRO A 75 -8.47 12.68 -1.84
C PRO A 75 -7.81 11.34 -1.50
N TRP A 76 -8.31 10.70 -0.46
CA TRP A 76 -7.91 9.35 -0.04
C TRP A 76 -6.50 9.18 0.58
N ARG A 77 -5.63 10.17 0.50
CA ARG A 77 -4.30 10.09 1.12
C ARG A 77 -4.38 9.91 2.64
N TRP A 78 -5.27 10.64 3.28
CA TRP A 78 -5.46 10.54 4.72
C TRP A 78 -5.89 9.12 5.17
N VAL A 79 -6.60 8.38 4.32
CA VAL A 79 -7.02 7.00 4.60
C VAL A 79 -5.80 6.09 4.70
N VAL A 80 -4.86 6.22 3.78
CA VAL A 80 -3.59 5.46 3.80
C VAL A 80 -2.77 5.81 5.03
N GLU A 81 -2.61 7.10 5.32
CA GLU A 81 -1.86 7.57 6.48
C GLU A 81 -2.49 7.08 7.79
N ARG A 82 -3.80 7.07 7.89
CA ARG A 82 -4.53 6.53 9.04
C ARG A 82 -4.25 5.04 9.23
N THR A 83 -4.32 4.25 8.17
CA THR A 83 -4.07 2.81 8.23
C THR A 83 -2.65 2.52 8.66
N LEU A 84 -1.66 3.21 8.10
CA LEU A 84 -0.26 3.08 8.50
C LEU A 84 -0.04 3.49 9.96
N SER A 85 -0.73 4.54 10.42
CA SER A 85 -0.70 4.95 11.83
C SER A 85 -1.23 3.85 12.75
N TRP A 86 -2.32 3.21 12.39
CA TRP A 86 -2.86 2.09 13.17
C TRP A 86 -1.87 0.91 13.25
N LEU A 87 -1.17 0.60 12.16
CA LEU A 87 -0.14 -0.45 12.16
C LEU A 87 1.02 -0.08 13.09
N ASN A 88 1.42 1.18 13.14
CA ASN A 88 2.49 1.65 14.01
C ASN A 88 2.17 1.54 15.50
N HIS A 89 0.90 1.47 15.88
CA HIS A 89 0.49 1.19 17.26
C HIS A 89 0.79 -0.24 17.69
N SER A 90 1.02 -1.14 16.76
CA SER A 90 1.48 -2.49 17.06
C SER A 90 2.96 -2.49 17.34
N ARG A 91 3.32 -2.82 18.56
CA ARG A 91 4.71 -2.79 19.04
C ARG A 91 5.68 -3.57 18.16
N ARG A 92 5.21 -4.71 17.61
CA ARG A 92 5.99 -5.57 16.73
C ARG A 92 6.30 -4.93 15.38
N LEU A 93 5.46 -4.01 14.90
CA LEU A 93 5.59 -3.34 13.62
C LEU A 93 6.30 -1.99 13.69
N SER A 94 6.53 -1.43 14.88
CA SER A 94 7.23 -0.15 15.04
C SER A 94 8.70 -0.21 14.61
N LYS A 95 9.29 -1.40 14.66
CA LYS A 95 10.63 -1.72 14.17
C LYS A 95 10.60 -3.07 13.46
N ASP A 96 11.53 -3.28 12.55
CA ASP A 96 11.67 -4.58 11.87
C ASP A 96 12.45 -5.55 12.77
N TYR A 97 11.71 -6.46 13.39
CA TYR A 97 12.26 -7.55 14.21
C TYR A 97 12.29 -8.88 13.48
N GLU A 98 11.75 -8.93 12.26
CA GLU A 98 11.53 -10.21 11.59
C GLU A 98 12.71 -10.58 10.69
N ILE A 99 13.15 -11.82 10.80
CA ILE A 99 14.20 -12.39 9.95
C ILE A 99 13.60 -12.81 8.60
N SER A 100 12.40 -13.35 8.63
CA SER A 100 11.69 -13.87 7.45
C SER A 100 10.68 -12.87 6.90
N ILE A 101 10.65 -12.72 5.58
CA ILE A 101 9.61 -11.93 4.87
C ILE A 101 8.21 -12.47 5.17
N LEU A 102 8.04 -13.78 5.22
CA LEU A 102 6.75 -14.40 5.52
C LEU A 102 6.26 -14.05 6.92
N SER A 103 7.15 -14.05 7.91
CA SER A 103 6.82 -13.61 9.28
C SER A 103 6.43 -12.15 9.31
N ALA A 104 7.16 -11.27 8.62
CA ALA A 104 6.85 -9.85 8.55
C ALA A 104 5.47 -9.61 7.95
N GLN A 105 5.14 -10.27 6.86
CA GLN A 105 3.81 -10.20 6.24
C GLN A 105 2.71 -10.71 7.17
N ALA A 106 2.96 -11.81 7.87
CA ALA A 106 2.01 -12.38 8.82
C ALA A 106 1.70 -11.41 9.97
N PHE A 107 2.71 -10.75 10.53
CA PHE A 107 2.50 -9.77 11.62
C PHE A 107 1.74 -8.53 11.15
N VAL A 108 1.95 -8.06 9.93
CA VAL A 108 1.14 -6.97 9.36
C VAL A 108 -0.33 -7.38 9.28
N LYS A 109 -0.62 -8.57 8.80
CA LYS A 109 -1.99 -9.10 8.69
C LYS A 109 -2.64 -9.29 10.06
N ILE A 110 -1.92 -9.81 11.04
CA ILE A 110 -2.40 -9.97 12.43
C ILE A 110 -2.71 -8.62 13.06
N SER A 111 -1.84 -7.63 12.88
CA SER A 111 -2.05 -6.28 13.38
C SER A 111 -3.29 -5.64 12.77
N HIS A 112 -3.48 -5.81 11.47
CA HIS A 112 -4.66 -5.30 10.78
C HIS A 112 -5.94 -5.96 11.27
N LEU A 113 -5.92 -7.28 11.46
CA LEU A 113 -7.05 -8.02 12.03
C LEU A 113 -7.40 -7.50 13.43
N HIS A 114 -6.42 -7.27 14.29
CA HIS A 114 -6.62 -6.70 15.62
C HIS A 114 -7.29 -5.31 15.53
N THR A 115 -6.85 -4.47 14.62
CA THR A 115 -7.46 -3.16 14.38
C THR A 115 -8.92 -3.28 13.95
N LEU A 116 -9.22 -4.19 13.02
CA LEU A 116 -10.58 -4.43 12.56
C LEU A 116 -11.50 -4.89 13.69
N LEU A 117 -11.02 -5.78 14.56
CA LEU A 117 -11.79 -6.28 15.70
C LEU A 117 -12.11 -5.19 16.71
N LYS A 118 -11.21 -4.23 16.90
CA LYS A 118 -11.45 -3.08 17.79
C LYS A 118 -12.53 -2.13 17.30
N HIS A 119 -12.75 -2.09 15.98
CA HIS A 119 -13.69 -1.15 15.36
C HIS A 119 -15.01 -1.80 14.93
N LEU A 120 -15.24 -3.02 15.37
CA LEU A 120 -16.52 -3.70 15.17
C LEU A 120 -17.61 -3.18 16.09
#